data_da14eb4fefcde6c0829e80bbc0dc9662
#
_entry.id   da14eb4fefcde6c0829e80bbc0dc9662
#
_cell.length_a   1.000
_cell.length_b   1.000
_cell.length_c   1.000
_cell.angle_alpha   90.00
_cell.angle_beta   90.00
_cell.angle_gamma   90.00
#
_symmetry.space_group_name_H-M   'P 1'
#
loop_
_entity.id
_entity.type
_entity.pdbx_description
1 polymer ?
#
loop_
_entity_poly.entity_id
_entity_poly.type
_entity_poly.pdbx_seq_one_letter_code
_entity_poly.pdbx_strand_id
1 'polypeptide(L)'
;MSFLGVAQSLGGRRWVGPGTEITRQAEAIAQETRLPDALCLVLARRGVQASEAAGFLEPQLRDLLPDPRSLRDMEPAAARFVAAVQGRQRIAIFADYDVDGGSSAALLILWLRQMGLSATLYVPDRIDEGYGPNDTAMAALARDHDLIVCVDCGTLSHGPIAAAKGADVVVLDHHLGGETLPEALAVVNPNRQDESGDLAHLCAAAVVFLMLVEANRQLRAASRQGPDLMALLDLVALATVADVAPLIGVNRALVRQGLRVMARRERPGLVALADVARMDGPPSTYHLGFLLGPRVNAGGRIGKADLGARLLASDNPFEAQSMAEQLDLLNTERREIETAVRAAAMAQAEARGLDGPLVWAAGEGWHPGVVGIVAARLKEATGRPAVVIGLDGAEGKGSGRSVAGVDLGAAIQRVAAEGLLLKGGGHKMAAGLTVARDQLEPAMARLGELLAKQGAGSGGPADLKLDGMLMPGAATVELIERIEAAGPFGAGAPAPRFAFADVAIHFAKRIGDSHLKLSFGDGLGTRLEAIMFGAYDTALGPVLEAHGGARFHLAGRLEINRWGGRQSVQLRLEDAAPALG
;
A
#
# COMPACT_ATOMS: atom_id res chain seq x y z
N MET A 1 13.51 26.68 9.89
CA MET A 1 14.97 26.42 9.93
C MET A 1 15.19 24.95 9.58
N SER A 2 16.29 24.63 8.91
CA SER A 2 16.68 23.25 8.62
C SER A 2 17.19 22.56 9.90
N PHE A 3 16.89 21.28 10.06
CA PHE A 3 17.35 20.47 11.19
C PHE A 3 18.87 20.22 11.05
N LEU A 4 19.62 20.40 12.12
CA LEU A 4 21.08 20.36 12.14
C LEU A 4 21.77 21.26 11.10
N GLY A 5 21.12 22.35 10.65
CA GLY A 5 21.66 23.24 9.62
C GLY A 5 21.61 22.68 8.19
N VAL A 6 21.10 21.47 7.97
CA VAL A 6 21.10 20.80 6.67
C VAL A 6 19.98 21.35 5.78
N ALA A 7 20.28 22.40 5.02
CA ALA A 7 19.38 22.96 4.02
C ALA A 7 19.38 22.13 2.71
N GLN A 8 20.50 21.50 2.40
CA GLN A 8 20.68 20.58 1.28
C GLN A 8 21.70 19.51 1.66
N SER A 9 21.24 18.26 1.73
CA SER A 9 22.07 17.09 2.03
C SER A 9 22.81 16.59 0.78
N LEU A 10 23.66 15.58 0.93
CA LEU A 10 24.30 14.87 -0.18
C LEU A 10 23.25 14.19 -1.09
N GLY A 11 22.09 13.79 -0.53
CA GLY A 11 20.94 13.28 -1.29
C GLY A 11 20.05 14.38 -1.88
N GLY A 12 20.46 15.67 -1.84
CA GLY A 12 19.69 16.79 -2.37
C GLY A 12 18.44 17.14 -1.56
N ARG A 13 18.34 16.72 -0.29
CA ARG A 13 17.15 16.90 0.55
C ARG A 13 17.39 17.92 1.66
N ARG A 14 16.33 18.63 2.05
CA ARG A 14 16.34 19.48 3.24
C ARG A 14 15.89 18.63 4.44
N TRP A 15 16.64 18.68 5.54
CA TRP A 15 16.27 17.99 6.75
C TRP A 15 15.31 18.82 7.60
N VAL A 16 14.21 18.20 8.03
CA VAL A 16 13.16 18.82 8.83
C VAL A 16 12.94 18.00 10.09
N GLY A 17 13.32 18.53 11.24
CA GLY A 17 13.12 17.92 12.55
C GLY A 17 11.75 18.22 13.16
N PRO A 18 11.52 17.78 14.43
CA PRO A 18 10.33 18.12 15.18
C PRO A 18 10.29 19.63 15.46
N GLY A 19 9.12 20.26 15.29
CA GLY A 19 8.88 21.64 15.67
C GLY A 19 8.69 21.78 17.17
N THR A 20 8.69 23.02 17.66
CA THR A 20 8.56 23.37 19.10
C THR A 20 7.31 22.76 19.74
N GLU A 21 6.19 22.75 19.04
CA GLU A 21 4.93 22.17 19.53
C GLU A 21 5.06 20.64 19.74
N ILE A 22 5.63 19.93 18.76
CA ILE A 22 5.86 18.48 18.87
C ILE A 22 6.83 18.17 20.00
N THR A 23 7.89 18.97 20.18
CA THR A 23 8.84 18.80 21.28
C THR A 23 8.16 18.97 22.63
N ARG A 24 7.34 20.00 22.79
CA ARG A 24 6.58 20.25 24.04
C ARG A 24 5.60 19.11 24.34
N GLN A 25 4.90 18.61 23.32
CA GLN A 25 4.00 17.47 23.49
C GLN A 25 4.76 16.20 23.86
N ALA A 26 5.94 15.95 23.27
CA ALA A 26 6.79 14.82 23.62
C ALA A 26 7.29 14.90 25.07
N GLU A 27 7.66 16.08 25.55
CA GLU A 27 8.04 16.32 26.95
C GLU A 27 6.88 16.01 27.90
N ALA A 28 5.65 16.42 27.57
CA ALA A 28 4.47 16.10 28.37
C ALA A 28 4.22 14.58 28.42
N ILE A 29 4.34 13.87 27.27
CA ILE A 29 4.24 12.41 27.24
C ILE A 29 5.32 11.76 28.11
N ALA A 30 6.57 12.23 28.02
CA ALA A 30 7.69 11.66 28.81
C ALA A 30 7.47 11.82 30.32
N GLN A 31 6.98 12.99 30.76
CA GLN A 31 6.68 13.28 32.16
C GLN A 31 5.59 12.37 32.73
N GLU A 32 4.51 12.12 31.98
CA GLU A 32 3.39 11.31 32.46
C GLU A 32 3.64 9.81 32.36
N THR A 33 4.33 9.36 31.29
CA THR A 33 4.43 7.94 30.97
C THR A 33 5.78 7.31 31.31
N ARG A 34 6.83 8.12 31.49
CA ARG A 34 8.22 7.70 31.64
C ARG A 34 8.74 6.86 30.46
N LEU A 35 8.17 7.03 29.29
CA LEU A 35 8.65 6.42 28.05
C LEU A 35 9.96 7.10 27.58
N PRO A 36 10.80 6.41 26.79
CA PRO A 36 12.00 7.03 26.21
C PRO A 36 11.65 8.26 25.35
N ASP A 37 12.46 9.32 25.44
CA ASP A 37 12.24 10.58 24.74
C ASP A 37 12.06 10.40 23.23
N ALA A 38 12.86 9.49 22.62
CA ALA A 38 12.75 9.17 21.19
C ALA A 38 11.37 8.59 20.83
N LEU A 39 10.80 7.75 21.69
CA LEU A 39 9.44 7.23 21.51
C LEU A 39 8.39 8.31 21.74
N CYS A 40 8.58 9.19 22.72
CA CYS A 40 7.67 10.31 22.97
C CYS A 40 7.62 11.27 21.76
N LEU A 41 8.75 11.54 21.11
CA LEU A 41 8.79 12.32 19.88
C LEU A 41 8.02 11.63 18.73
N VAL A 42 8.16 10.31 18.59
CA VAL A 42 7.40 9.53 17.61
C VAL A 42 5.90 9.60 17.87
N LEU A 43 5.47 9.48 19.13
CA LEU A 43 4.05 9.58 19.53
C LEU A 43 3.50 10.98 19.29
N ALA A 44 4.20 12.01 19.77
CA ALA A 44 3.82 13.41 19.61
C ALA A 44 3.65 13.80 18.14
N ARG A 45 4.56 13.35 17.28
CA ARG A 45 4.48 13.61 15.83
C ARG A 45 3.27 12.97 15.16
N ARG A 46 2.67 11.96 15.78
CA ARG A 46 1.43 11.32 15.36
C ARG A 46 0.19 11.91 16.00
N GLY A 47 0.34 12.99 16.75
CA GLY A 47 -0.75 13.68 17.43
C GLY A 47 -1.24 12.98 18.70
N VAL A 48 -0.52 11.94 19.18
CA VAL A 48 -0.90 11.18 20.38
C VAL A 48 -0.70 12.03 21.62
N GLN A 49 -1.73 12.14 22.46
CA GLN A 49 -1.65 12.81 23.75
C GLN A 49 -1.08 11.87 24.82
N ALA A 50 -0.60 12.42 25.94
CA ALA A 50 -0.03 11.63 27.02
C ALA A 50 -1.01 10.58 27.58
N SER A 51 -2.27 10.95 27.76
CA SER A 51 -3.34 10.05 28.22
C SER A 51 -3.68 8.92 27.24
N GLU A 52 -3.37 9.09 25.96
CA GLU A 52 -3.66 8.13 24.88
C GLU A 52 -2.48 7.17 24.61
N ALA A 53 -1.28 7.51 25.12
CA ALA A 53 -0.04 6.82 24.77
C ALA A 53 -0.10 5.30 25.01
N ALA A 54 -0.64 4.86 26.14
CA ALA A 54 -0.77 3.44 26.47
C ALA A 54 -1.69 2.71 25.48
N GLY A 55 -2.87 3.25 25.21
CA GLY A 55 -3.82 2.67 24.23
C GLY A 55 -3.28 2.71 22.80
N PHE A 56 -2.50 3.73 22.46
CA PHE A 56 -1.85 3.81 21.17
C PHE A 56 -0.76 2.73 20.99
N LEU A 57 0.04 2.47 22.01
CA LEU A 57 1.10 1.44 21.99
C LEU A 57 0.53 0.03 22.02
N GLU A 58 -0.64 -0.17 22.62
CA GLU A 58 -1.33 -1.45 22.70
C GLU A 58 -2.76 -1.36 22.14
N PRO A 59 -2.94 -1.10 20.84
CA PRO A 59 -4.28 -0.93 20.26
C PRO A 59 -5.08 -2.23 20.37
N GLN A 60 -6.22 -2.15 21.07
CA GLN A 60 -7.14 -3.27 21.21
C GLN A 60 -8.26 -3.15 20.19
N LEU A 61 -8.52 -4.24 19.44
CA LEU A 61 -9.55 -4.24 18.41
C LEU A 61 -10.93 -3.95 19.00
N ARG A 62 -11.23 -4.47 20.21
CA ARG A 62 -12.50 -4.23 20.92
C ARG A 62 -12.79 -2.74 21.19
N ASP A 63 -11.73 -1.92 21.34
CA ASP A 63 -11.86 -0.50 21.69
C ASP A 63 -11.87 0.39 20.44
N LEU A 64 -11.33 -0.11 19.32
CA LEU A 64 -11.15 0.64 18.08
C LEU A 64 -12.09 0.20 16.95
N LEU A 65 -12.69 -0.99 17.06
CA LEU A 65 -13.62 -1.47 16.02
C LEU A 65 -14.88 -0.60 16.04
N PRO A 66 -15.19 0.07 14.92
CA PRO A 66 -16.41 0.88 14.86
C PRO A 66 -17.65 -0.01 14.90
N ASP A 67 -18.80 0.55 15.32
CA ASP A 67 -20.08 -0.10 15.08
C ASP A 67 -20.26 -0.21 13.54
N PRO A 68 -20.39 -1.42 12.99
CA PRO A 68 -20.53 -1.57 11.53
C PRO A 68 -21.69 -0.75 10.96
N ARG A 69 -22.76 -0.53 11.74
CA ARG A 69 -23.95 0.25 11.34
C ARG A 69 -23.69 1.75 11.19
N SER A 70 -22.51 2.23 11.58
CA SER A 70 -22.09 3.60 11.27
C SER A 70 -21.87 3.82 9.79
N LEU A 71 -21.62 2.76 9.01
CA LEU A 71 -21.59 2.81 7.56
C LEU A 71 -23.01 2.63 7.00
N ARG A 72 -23.38 3.49 6.08
CA ARG A 72 -24.68 3.43 5.39
C ARG A 72 -24.86 2.10 4.66
N ASP A 73 -26.07 1.64 4.60
CA ASP A 73 -26.49 0.37 3.96
C ASP A 73 -25.87 -0.92 4.58
N MET A 74 -25.06 -0.81 5.65
CA MET A 74 -24.43 -1.97 6.29
C MET A 74 -25.46 -2.96 6.85
N GLU A 75 -26.47 -2.46 7.54
CA GLU A 75 -27.50 -3.30 8.15
C GLU A 75 -28.33 -4.06 7.10
N PRO A 76 -28.89 -3.40 6.03
CA PRO A 76 -29.59 -4.13 4.97
C PRO A 76 -28.67 -5.05 4.16
N ALA A 77 -27.39 -4.71 3.94
CA ALA A 77 -26.43 -5.59 3.28
C ALA A 77 -26.22 -6.89 4.06
N ALA A 78 -25.95 -6.78 5.35
CA ALA A 78 -25.79 -7.95 6.22
C ALA A 78 -27.08 -8.75 6.36
N ALA A 79 -28.24 -8.09 6.47
CA ALA A 79 -29.54 -8.75 6.55
C ALA A 79 -29.84 -9.58 5.28
N ARG A 80 -29.56 -8.99 4.09
CA ARG A 80 -29.74 -9.71 2.82
C ARG A 80 -28.78 -10.90 2.68
N PHE A 81 -27.53 -10.71 3.10
CA PHE A 81 -26.53 -11.79 3.11
C PHE A 81 -26.95 -12.93 4.04
N VAL A 82 -27.34 -12.62 5.28
CA VAL A 82 -27.83 -13.61 6.26
C VAL A 82 -29.08 -14.32 5.75
N ALA A 83 -30.03 -13.61 5.12
CA ALA A 83 -31.23 -14.21 4.52
C ALA A 83 -30.88 -15.20 3.40
N ALA A 84 -29.91 -14.87 2.53
CA ALA A 84 -29.43 -15.77 1.49
C ALA A 84 -28.82 -17.05 2.09
N VAL A 85 -28.02 -16.91 3.16
CA VAL A 85 -27.41 -18.04 3.86
C VAL A 85 -28.47 -18.94 4.52
N GLN A 86 -29.43 -18.34 5.21
CA GLN A 86 -30.54 -19.09 5.86
C GLN A 86 -31.42 -19.77 4.85
N GLY A 87 -31.71 -19.13 3.72
CA GLY A 87 -32.48 -19.68 2.60
C GLY A 87 -31.70 -20.62 1.69
N ARG A 88 -30.41 -20.88 1.97
CA ARG A 88 -29.50 -21.68 1.14
C ARG A 88 -29.52 -21.26 -0.33
N GLN A 89 -29.61 -19.95 -0.56
CA GLN A 89 -29.63 -19.36 -1.90
C GLN A 89 -28.28 -19.47 -2.60
N ARG A 90 -28.29 -19.38 -3.92
CA ARG A 90 -27.08 -19.38 -4.74
C ARG A 90 -26.44 -17.99 -4.70
N ILE A 91 -25.21 -17.94 -4.21
CA ILE A 91 -24.45 -16.69 -4.02
C ILE A 91 -23.29 -16.66 -5.00
N ALA A 92 -23.14 -15.55 -5.73
CA ALA A 92 -21.94 -15.21 -6.48
C ALA A 92 -21.17 -14.11 -5.76
N ILE A 93 -19.84 -14.17 -5.82
CA ILE A 93 -18.91 -13.13 -5.36
C ILE A 93 -18.20 -12.63 -6.59
N PHE A 94 -18.43 -11.36 -6.92
CA PHE A 94 -17.72 -10.65 -7.97
C PHE A 94 -16.61 -9.83 -7.31
N ALA A 95 -15.34 -10.16 -7.57
CA ALA A 95 -14.21 -9.54 -6.91
C ALA A 95 -13.25 -8.87 -7.90
N ASP A 96 -12.58 -7.79 -7.47
CA ASP A 96 -11.41 -7.31 -8.21
C ASP A 96 -10.26 -8.32 -8.16
N TYR A 97 -9.32 -8.21 -9.08
CA TYR A 97 -8.21 -9.16 -9.32
C TYR A 97 -6.99 -8.94 -8.42
N ASP A 98 -6.97 -7.93 -7.57
CA ASP A 98 -5.84 -7.63 -6.70
C ASP A 98 -5.95 -8.27 -5.31
N VAL A 99 -5.02 -7.92 -4.42
CA VAL A 99 -4.99 -8.49 -3.06
C VAL A 99 -6.21 -8.12 -2.24
N ASP A 100 -6.74 -6.89 -2.38
CA ASP A 100 -7.89 -6.44 -1.59
C ASP A 100 -9.15 -7.16 -2.06
N GLY A 101 -9.41 -7.20 -3.36
CA GLY A 101 -10.50 -7.98 -3.95
C GLY A 101 -10.39 -9.48 -3.63
N GLY A 102 -9.19 -10.05 -3.80
CA GLY A 102 -8.94 -11.46 -3.51
C GLY A 102 -9.12 -11.82 -2.03
N SER A 103 -8.65 -10.98 -1.11
CA SER A 103 -8.84 -11.17 0.33
C SER A 103 -10.31 -11.00 0.74
N SER A 104 -10.99 -10.01 0.16
CA SER A 104 -12.42 -9.77 0.34
C SER A 104 -13.26 -10.99 -0.06
N ALA A 105 -12.98 -11.55 -1.23
CA ALA A 105 -13.62 -12.77 -1.70
C ALA A 105 -13.31 -13.96 -0.77
N ALA A 106 -12.05 -14.13 -0.36
CA ALA A 106 -11.65 -15.20 0.54
C ALA A 106 -12.35 -15.11 1.90
N LEU A 107 -12.53 -13.93 2.47
CA LEU A 107 -13.29 -13.70 3.70
C LEU A 107 -14.72 -14.25 3.59
N LEU A 108 -15.43 -13.91 2.51
CA LEU A 108 -16.80 -14.37 2.26
C LEU A 108 -16.85 -15.88 2.01
N ILE A 109 -15.96 -16.42 1.19
CA ILE A 109 -15.89 -17.85 0.86
C ILE A 109 -15.65 -18.69 2.12
N LEU A 110 -14.69 -18.30 2.95
CA LEU A 110 -14.34 -19.01 4.18
C LEU A 110 -15.47 -18.95 5.22
N TRP A 111 -16.11 -17.78 5.35
CA TRP A 111 -17.26 -17.61 6.22
C TRP A 111 -18.44 -18.48 5.75
N LEU A 112 -18.78 -18.46 4.45
CA LEU A 112 -19.84 -19.27 3.86
C LEU A 112 -19.57 -20.77 4.02
N ARG A 113 -18.32 -21.20 3.83
CA ARG A 113 -17.89 -22.59 4.00
C ARG A 113 -18.15 -23.09 5.43
N GLN A 114 -17.85 -22.26 6.44
CA GLN A 114 -18.17 -22.59 7.84
C GLN A 114 -19.68 -22.64 8.12
N MET A 115 -20.48 -21.93 7.31
CA MET A 115 -21.95 -22.03 7.36
C MET A 115 -22.50 -23.22 6.51
N GLY A 116 -21.64 -24.05 5.93
CA GLY A 116 -22.01 -25.18 5.09
C GLY A 116 -22.52 -24.81 3.70
N LEU A 117 -22.05 -23.69 3.16
CA LEU A 117 -22.40 -23.16 1.84
C LEU A 117 -21.15 -22.94 0.99
N SER A 118 -21.36 -22.91 -0.32
CA SER A 118 -20.37 -22.48 -1.29
C SER A 118 -20.87 -21.26 -2.07
N ALA A 119 -19.96 -20.49 -2.62
CA ALA A 119 -20.26 -19.39 -3.53
C ALA A 119 -19.49 -19.55 -4.84
N THR A 120 -20.06 -19.03 -5.93
CA THR A 120 -19.36 -18.89 -7.20
C THR A 120 -18.46 -17.66 -7.13
N LEU A 121 -17.16 -17.85 -7.34
CA LEU A 121 -16.21 -16.74 -7.46
C LEU A 121 -16.10 -16.32 -8.93
N TYR A 122 -16.25 -15.04 -9.20
CA TYR A 122 -15.98 -14.43 -10.50
C TYR A 122 -15.00 -13.29 -10.33
N VAL A 123 -13.91 -13.34 -11.08
CA VAL A 123 -12.90 -12.27 -11.13
C VAL A 123 -12.69 -11.94 -12.60
N PRO A 124 -12.96 -10.69 -13.05
CA PRO A 124 -12.83 -10.31 -14.44
C PRO A 124 -11.37 -10.32 -14.90
N ASP A 125 -11.14 -10.65 -16.16
CA ASP A 125 -9.82 -10.50 -16.76
C ASP A 125 -9.52 -9.02 -17.00
N ARG A 126 -8.40 -8.55 -16.45
CA ARG A 126 -8.00 -7.14 -16.51
C ARG A 126 -7.81 -6.62 -17.94
N ILE A 127 -7.34 -7.48 -18.84
CA ILE A 127 -6.96 -7.12 -20.22
C ILE A 127 -8.19 -7.16 -21.12
N ASP A 128 -8.96 -8.24 -21.01
CA ASP A 128 -10.10 -8.53 -21.90
C ASP A 128 -11.39 -7.85 -21.41
N GLU A 129 -11.63 -7.83 -20.11
CA GLU A 129 -12.87 -7.32 -19.50
C GLU A 129 -12.70 -5.96 -18.83
N GLY A 130 -11.49 -5.61 -18.39
CA GLY A 130 -11.20 -4.37 -17.68
C GLY A 130 -11.38 -4.47 -16.16
N TYR A 131 -11.56 -3.32 -15.52
CA TYR A 131 -11.76 -3.19 -14.08
C TYR A 131 -13.24 -3.20 -13.71
N GLY A 132 -13.58 -4.01 -12.70
CA GLY A 132 -14.90 -4.01 -12.08
C GLY A 132 -15.99 -4.72 -12.89
N PRO A 133 -17.24 -4.64 -12.42
CA PRO A 133 -18.39 -5.27 -13.07
C PRO A 133 -18.60 -4.81 -14.51
N ASN A 134 -18.97 -5.74 -15.39
CA ASN A 134 -19.39 -5.49 -16.76
C ASN A 134 -20.78 -6.10 -17.02
N ASP A 135 -21.50 -5.56 -18.00
CA ASP A 135 -22.90 -5.92 -18.28
C ASP A 135 -23.05 -7.40 -18.57
N THR A 136 -22.14 -7.98 -19.36
CA THR A 136 -22.19 -9.38 -19.78
C THR A 136 -22.02 -10.34 -18.61
N ALA A 137 -21.01 -10.09 -17.78
CA ALA A 137 -20.73 -10.92 -16.61
C ALA A 137 -21.87 -10.83 -15.56
N MET A 138 -22.34 -9.61 -15.28
CA MET A 138 -23.41 -9.40 -14.29
C MET A 138 -24.74 -10.04 -14.74
N ALA A 139 -25.10 -9.89 -16.01
CA ALA A 139 -26.28 -10.54 -16.57
C ALA A 139 -26.16 -12.08 -16.58
N ALA A 140 -24.96 -12.61 -16.81
CA ALA A 140 -24.72 -14.06 -16.75
C ALA A 140 -24.84 -14.58 -15.32
N LEU A 141 -24.22 -13.91 -14.35
CA LEU A 141 -24.30 -14.31 -12.94
C LEU A 141 -25.73 -14.24 -12.40
N ALA A 142 -26.50 -13.20 -12.77
CA ALA A 142 -27.88 -13.03 -12.30
C ALA A 142 -28.84 -14.15 -12.79
N ARG A 143 -28.54 -14.85 -13.88
CA ARG A 143 -29.34 -16.00 -14.33
C ARG A 143 -29.23 -17.20 -13.40
N ASP A 144 -28.06 -17.39 -12.79
CA ASP A 144 -27.76 -18.59 -12.03
C ASP A 144 -27.68 -18.36 -10.52
N HIS A 145 -27.77 -17.11 -10.06
CA HIS A 145 -27.60 -16.75 -8.65
C HIS A 145 -28.72 -15.83 -8.16
N ASP A 146 -29.04 -15.95 -6.88
CA ASP A 146 -30.07 -15.17 -6.21
C ASP A 146 -29.49 -13.89 -5.55
N LEU A 147 -28.19 -13.91 -5.25
CA LEU A 147 -27.44 -12.81 -4.67
C LEU A 147 -26.06 -12.71 -5.32
N ILE A 148 -25.69 -11.51 -5.75
CA ILE A 148 -24.34 -11.17 -6.21
C ILE A 148 -23.73 -10.19 -5.20
N VAL A 149 -22.58 -10.52 -4.64
CA VAL A 149 -21.81 -9.61 -3.76
C VAL A 149 -20.59 -9.12 -4.52
N CYS A 150 -20.59 -7.83 -4.87
CA CYS A 150 -19.44 -7.16 -5.48
C CYS A 150 -18.50 -6.69 -4.37
N VAL A 151 -17.23 -7.09 -4.42
CA VAL A 151 -16.23 -6.70 -3.43
C VAL A 151 -15.06 -5.98 -4.11
N ASP A 152 -14.62 -4.88 -3.50
CA ASP A 152 -13.54 -4.03 -4.00
C ASP A 152 -13.82 -3.43 -5.39
N CYS A 153 -15.08 -3.32 -5.73
CA CYS A 153 -15.57 -2.73 -6.97
C CYS A 153 -17.08 -2.54 -6.90
N GLY A 154 -17.63 -1.76 -7.82
CA GLY A 154 -19.07 -1.70 -8.02
C GLY A 154 -19.71 -0.35 -7.72
N THR A 155 -19.13 0.51 -6.90
CA THR A 155 -19.73 1.79 -6.48
C THR A 155 -20.09 2.71 -7.67
N LEU A 156 -19.35 2.64 -8.77
CA LEU A 156 -19.59 3.43 -9.99
C LEU A 156 -20.19 2.61 -11.15
N SER A 157 -20.54 1.34 -10.92
CA SER A 157 -20.96 0.40 -11.97
C SER A 157 -22.47 0.40 -12.20
N HIS A 158 -23.05 1.57 -12.54
CA HIS A 158 -24.50 1.74 -12.72
C HIS A 158 -25.11 0.79 -13.77
N GLY A 159 -24.56 0.77 -14.98
CA GLY A 159 -25.03 -0.10 -16.06
C GLY A 159 -24.92 -1.59 -15.73
N PRO A 160 -23.73 -2.08 -15.36
CA PRO A 160 -23.53 -3.48 -15.00
C PRO A 160 -24.44 -3.96 -13.86
N ILE A 161 -24.62 -3.16 -12.81
CA ILE A 161 -25.54 -3.52 -11.71
C ILE A 161 -26.98 -3.56 -12.20
N ALA A 162 -27.41 -2.62 -13.03
CA ALA A 162 -28.74 -2.63 -13.64
C ALA A 162 -28.95 -3.82 -14.61
N ALA A 163 -27.86 -4.39 -15.17
CA ALA A 163 -27.92 -5.58 -16.00
C ALA A 163 -28.12 -6.89 -15.20
N ALA A 164 -27.90 -6.90 -13.89
CA ALA A 164 -28.05 -8.05 -13.01
C ALA A 164 -29.53 -8.34 -12.67
N LYS A 165 -30.39 -8.35 -13.67
CA LYS A 165 -31.83 -8.55 -13.49
C LYS A 165 -32.15 -9.95 -12.97
N GLY A 166 -32.89 -10.03 -11.86
CA GLY A 166 -33.33 -11.29 -11.25
C GLY A 166 -32.48 -11.74 -10.08
N ALA A 167 -31.36 -11.10 -9.79
CA ALA A 167 -30.58 -11.26 -8.59
C ALA A 167 -30.48 -9.95 -7.80
N ASP A 168 -30.44 -10.04 -6.49
CA ASP A 168 -30.10 -8.88 -5.67
C ASP A 168 -28.58 -8.63 -5.73
N VAL A 169 -28.18 -7.37 -5.70
CA VAL A 169 -26.77 -6.97 -5.71
C VAL A 169 -26.45 -6.22 -4.42
N VAL A 170 -25.37 -6.64 -3.76
CA VAL A 170 -24.75 -5.94 -2.63
C VAL A 170 -23.34 -5.53 -3.03
N VAL A 171 -22.99 -4.28 -2.83
CA VAL A 171 -21.67 -3.71 -3.11
C VAL A 171 -20.95 -3.44 -1.79
N LEU A 172 -19.74 -3.99 -1.64
CA LEU A 172 -18.83 -3.77 -0.51
C LEU A 172 -17.51 -3.23 -1.09
N ASP A 173 -17.36 -1.93 -1.08
CA ASP A 173 -16.32 -1.22 -1.82
C ASP A 173 -15.69 -0.12 -0.95
N HIS A 174 -14.59 0.47 -1.42
CA HIS A 174 -13.92 1.58 -0.76
C HIS A 174 -13.44 2.67 -1.73
N HIS A 175 -13.63 2.48 -3.01
CA HIS A 175 -13.27 3.47 -4.03
C HIS A 175 -14.13 4.74 -3.92
N LEU A 176 -13.61 5.87 -4.40
CA LEU A 176 -14.34 7.14 -4.36
C LEU A 176 -15.70 7.02 -5.05
N GLY A 177 -16.76 7.36 -4.32
CA GLY A 177 -18.12 7.36 -4.81
C GLY A 177 -18.43 8.55 -5.73
N GLY A 178 -19.33 8.35 -6.67
CA GLY A 178 -19.91 9.41 -7.49
C GLY A 178 -21.04 10.16 -6.77
N GLU A 179 -21.64 11.13 -7.46
CA GLU A 179 -22.80 11.89 -6.95
C GLU A 179 -24.05 11.00 -6.78
N THR A 180 -24.15 9.96 -7.58
CA THR A 180 -25.23 8.97 -7.54
C THR A 180 -24.67 7.58 -7.31
N LEU A 181 -25.47 6.72 -6.69
CA LEU A 181 -25.14 5.32 -6.46
C LEU A 181 -25.87 4.44 -7.49
N PRO A 182 -25.31 3.25 -7.81
CA PRO A 182 -26.00 2.28 -8.64
C PRO A 182 -27.25 1.72 -7.93
N GLU A 183 -28.22 1.22 -8.71
CA GLU A 183 -29.45 0.61 -8.20
C GLU A 183 -29.20 -0.80 -7.63
N ALA A 184 -28.30 -0.90 -6.66
CA ALA A 184 -28.07 -2.09 -5.87
C ALA A 184 -28.99 -2.13 -4.65
N LEU A 185 -29.20 -3.31 -4.07
CA LEU A 185 -29.94 -3.44 -2.80
C LEU A 185 -29.25 -2.67 -1.68
N ALA A 186 -27.91 -2.71 -1.66
CA ALA A 186 -27.09 -2.00 -0.70
C ALA A 186 -25.73 -1.65 -1.31
N VAL A 187 -25.21 -0.46 -1.00
CA VAL A 187 -23.87 -0.01 -1.38
C VAL A 187 -23.14 0.45 -0.12
N VAL A 188 -22.36 -0.44 0.47
CA VAL A 188 -21.55 -0.13 1.64
C VAL A 188 -20.17 0.34 1.18
N ASN A 189 -19.89 1.61 1.38
CA ASN A 189 -18.63 2.21 0.99
C ASN A 189 -18.33 3.45 1.83
N PRO A 190 -17.24 3.48 2.62
CA PRO A 190 -16.88 4.61 3.48
C PRO A 190 -16.51 5.88 2.71
N ASN A 191 -16.30 5.79 1.39
CA ASN A 191 -15.96 6.89 0.51
C ASN A 191 -17.15 7.36 -0.37
N ARG A 192 -18.38 7.02 0.02
CA ARG A 192 -19.60 7.65 -0.55
C ARG A 192 -19.63 9.12 -0.16
N GLN A 193 -20.22 9.95 -1.04
CA GLN A 193 -20.32 11.40 -0.76
C GLN A 193 -21.26 11.75 0.40
N ASP A 194 -22.16 10.84 0.78
CA ASP A 194 -23.10 10.99 1.89
C ASP A 194 -22.62 10.33 3.20
N GLU A 195 -21.38 9.82 3.25
CA GLU A 195 -20.74 9.31 4.47
C GLU A 195 -20.01 10.40 5.26
N SER A 196 -19.75 10.15 6.54
CA SER A 196 -19.01 11.09 7.39
C SER A 196 -17.53 11.24 7.01
N GLY A 197 -16.96 10.25 6.33
CA GLY A 197 -15.55 10.16 6.00
C GLY A 197 -14.65 9.63 7.12
N ASP A 198 -15.18 9.37 8.32
CA ASP A 198 -14.39 8.88 9.47
C ASP A 198 -13.69 7.54 9.18
N LEU A 199 -14.30 6.70 8.35
CA LEU A 199 -13.81 5.39 7.96
C LEU A 199 -13.24 5.33 6.53
N ALA A 200 -13.02 6.48 5.89
CA ALA A 200 -12.50 6.59 4.52
C ALA A 200 -11.13 5.91 4.29
N HIS A 201 -10.43 5.57 5.38
CA HIS A 201 -9.14 4.90 5.36
C HIS A 201 -9.21 3.37 5.30
N LEU A 202 -10.42 2.77 5.30
CA LEU A 202 -10.60 1.32 5.21
C LEU A 202 -10.40 0.83 3.77
N CYS A 203 -9.77 -0.34 3.61
CA CYS A 203 -9.78 -1.11 2.36
C CYS A 203 -11.06 -1.96 2.25
N ALA A 204 -11.34 -2.53 1.08
CA ALA A 204 -12.55 -3.32 0.86
C ALA A 204 -12.63 -4.56 1.78
N ALA A 205 -11.52 -5.26 2.03
CA ALA A 205 -11.51 -6.40 2.95
C ALA A 205 -11.88 -6.00 4.40
N ALA A 206 -11.54 -4.79 4.83
CA ALA A 206 -11.97 -4.27 6.13
C ALA A 206 -13.48 -3.96 6.13
N VAL A 207 -14.03 -3.44 5.04
CA VAL A 207 -15.49 -3.24 4.87
C VAL A 207 -16.23 -4.58 4.88
N VAL A 208 -15.72 -5.57 4.15
CA VAL A 208 -16.26 -6.96 4.17
C VAL A 208 -16.21 -7.54 5.59
N PHE A 209 -15.10 -7.36 6.30
CA PHE A 209 -14.97 -7.81 7.68
C PHE A 209 -16.03 -7.19 8.60
N LEU A 210 -16.28 -5.87 8.49
CA LEU A 210 -17.33 -5.18 9.24
C LEU A 210 -18.73 -5.73 8.87
N MET A 211 -18.98 -6.02 7.59
CA MET A 211 -20.24 -6.66 7.17
C MET A 211 -20.40 -8.04 7.81
N LEU A 212 -19.34 -8.84 7.90
CA LEU A 212 -19.38 -10.15 8.57
C LEU A 212 -19.56 -10.01 10.10
N VAL A 213 -19.02 -8.97 10.72
CA VAL A 213 -19.29 -8.62 12.14
C VAL A 213 -20.77 -8.37 12.35
N GLU A 214 -21.38 -7.56 11.47
CA GLU A 214 -22.84 -7.27 11.52
C GLU A 214 -23.67 -8.52 11.23
N ALA A 215 -23.29 -9.33 10.23
CA ALA A 215 -23.95 -10.60 9.94
C ALA A 215 -23.93 -11.55 11.15
N ASN A 216 -22.78 -11.68 11.83
CA ASN A 216 -22.67 -12.47 13.06
C ASN A 216 -23.49 -11.88 14.21
N ARG A 217 -23.63 -10.54 14.29
CA ARG A 217 -24.52 -9.90 15.27
C ARG A 217 -25.98 -10.26 15.02
N GLN A 218 -26.43 -10.22 13.77
CA GLN A 218 -27.80 -10.62 13.39
C GLN A 218 -28.07 -12.09 13.63
N LEU A 219 -27.12 -12.97 13.32
CA LEU A 219 -27.23 -14.41 13.64
C LEU A 219 -27.38 -14.64 15.13
N ARG A 220 -26.60 -13.96 15.97
CA ARG A 220 -26.72 -14.06 17.43
C ARG A 220 -28.07 -13.57 17.95
N ALA A 221 -28.61 -12.48 17.38
CA ALA A 221 -29.96 -12.01 17.70
C ALA A 221 -31.03 -13.05 17.37
N ALA A 222 -30.79 -13.88 16.36
CA ALA A 222 -31.63 -15.04 16.00
C ALA A 222 -31.23 -16.33 16.73
N SER A 223 -30.47 -16.26 17.82
CA SER A 223 -29.96 -17.39 18.61
C SER A 223 -29.13 -18.40 17.80
N ARG A 224 -28.42 -17.92 16.78
CA ARG A 224 -27.50 -18.72 15.96
C ARG A 224 -26.07 -18.23 16.14
N GLN A 225 -25.11 -19.16 16.04
CA GLN A 225 -23.69 -18.83 16.10
C GLN A 225 -23.14 -18.63 14.69
N GLY A 226 -22.45 -17.52 14.45
CA GLY A 226 -21.67 -17.28 13.24
C GLY A 226 -20.22 -17.77 13.38
N PRO A 227 -19.48 -17.84 12.28
CA PRO A 227 -18.06 -18.19 12.25
C PRO A 227 -17.16 -17.29 13.10
N ASP A 228 -15.99 -17.83 13.52
CA ASP A 228 -14.96 -17.03 14.19
C ASP A 228 -14.27 -16.08 13.20
N LEU A 229 -14.53 -14.79 13.37
CA LEU A 229 -13.95 -13.75 12.52
C LEU A 229 -12.51 -13.40 12.91
N MET A 230 -12.10 -13.67 14.15
CA MET A 230 -10.74 -13.35 14.59
C MET A 230 -9.68 -14.15 13.85
N ALA A 231 -10.01 -15.39 13.47
CA ALA A 231 -9.14 -16.25 12.65
C ALA A 231 -8.99 -15.78 11.19
N LEU A 232 -9.76 -14.78 10.75
CA LEU A 232 -9.73 -14.24 9.39
C LEU A 232 -8.96 -12.91 9.29
N LEU A 233 -8.44 -12.39 10.39
CA LEU A 233 -7.77 -11.08 10.43
C LEU A 233 -6.42 -11.07 9.68
N ASP A 234 -5.81 -12.21 9.43
CA ASP A 234 -4.63 -12.33 8.58
C ASP A 234 -4.89 -11.86 7.13
N LEU A 235 -6.08 -12.16 6.58
CA LEU A 235 -6.50 -11.70 5.27
C LEU A 235 -6.78 -10.19 5.26
N VAL A 236 -7.43 -9.67 6.31
CA VAL A 236 -7.68 -8.23 6.45
C VAL A 236 -6.37 -7.45 6.55
N ALA A 237 -5.40 -7.97 7.30
CA ALA A 237 -4.07 -7.35 7.41
C ALA A 237 -3.33 -7.36 6.08
N LEU A 238 -3.36 -8.48 5.36
CA LEU A 238 -2.73 -8.59 4.04
C LEU A 238 -3.31 -7.57 3.07
N ALA A 239 -4.63 -7.49 2.98
CA ALA A 239 -5.34 -6.53 2.13
C ALA A 239 -5.00 -5.08 2.50
N THR A 240 -5.19 -4.71 3.78
CA THR A 240 -4.95 -3.35 4.26
C THR A 240 -3.56 -2.83 3.91
N VAL A 241 -2.53 -3.69 4.06
CA VAL A 241 -1.15 -3.30 3.77
C VAL A 241 -0.86 -3.30 2.26
N ALA A 242 -1.36 -4.28 1.51
CA ALA A 242 -1.12 -4.40 0.08
C ALA A 242 -1.84 -3.33 -0.74
N ASP A 243 -3.03 -2.91 -0.31
CA ASP A 243 -3.79 -1.79 -0.88
C ASP A 243 -3.23 -0.42 -0.47
N VAL A 244 -2.17 -0.40 0.32
CA VAL A 244 -1.52 0.83 0.79
C VAL A 244 -2.48 1.72 1.63
N ALA A 245 -3.48 1.11 2.26
CA ALA A 245 -4.42 1.82 3.13
C ALA A 245 -3.70 2.43 4.35
N PRO A 246 -4.06 3.64 4.79
CA PRO A 246 -3.38 4.30 5.91
C PRO A 246 -3.47 3.48 7.20
N LEU A 247 -2.32 3.22 7.84
CA LEU A 247 -2.24 2.46 9.10
C LEU A 247 -2.55 3.36 10.31
N ILE A 248 -3.75 3.93 10.31
CA ILE A 248 -4.30 4.80 11.36
C ILE A 248 -5.58 4.18 11.94
N GLY A 249 -6.03 4.68 13.08
CA GLY A 249 -7.29 4.26 13.70
C GLY A 249 -7.40 2.74 13.83
N VAL A 250 -8.53 2.19 13.41
CA VAL A 250 -8.82 0.75 13.47
C VAL A 250 -7.88 -0.09 12.61
N ASN A 251 -7.37 0.44 11.49
CA ASN A 251 -6.44 -0.30 10.63
C ASN A 251 -5.18 -0.75 11.38
N ARG A 252 -4.70 0.04 12.37
CA ARG A 252 -3.57 -0.35 13.22
C ARG A 252 -3.87 -1.62 14.01
N ALA A 253 -5.07 -1.69 14.61
CA ALA A 253 -5.48 -2.85 15.40
C ALA A 253 -5.73 -4.07 14.51
N LEU A 254 -6.39 -3.89 13.35
CA LEU A 254 -6.64 -4.94 12.37
C LEU A 254 -5.32 -5.56 11.87
N VAL A 255 -4.38 -4.73 11.45
CA VAL A 255 -3.09 -5.21 10.93
C VAL A 255 -2.25 -5.85 12.05
N ARG A 256 -2.18 -5.23 13.23
CA ARG A 256 -1.43 -5.80 14.35
C ARG A 256 -1.96 -7.17 14.77
N GLN A 257 -3.29 -7.30 14.88
CA GLN A 257 -3.91 -8.56 15.22
C GLN A 257 -3.79 -9.58 14.09
N GLY A 258 -3.96 -9.15 12.84
CA GLY A 258 -3.82 -10.02 11.67
C GLY A 258 -2.39 -10.57 11.50
N LEU A 259 -1.35 -9.79 11.81
CA LEU A 259 0.03 -10.27 11.84
C LEU A 259 0.22 -11.36 12.92
N ARG A 260 -0.44 -11.24 14.08
CA ARG A 260 -0.40 -12.28 15.13
C ARG A 260 -1.10 -13.56 14.69
N VAL A 261 -2.23 -13.44 13.98
CA VAL A 261 -2.94 -14.59 13.40
C VAL A 261 -2.07 -15.27 12.34
N MET A 262 -1.51 -14.49 11.41
CA MET A 262 -0.62 -15.01 10.36
C MET A 262 0.61 -15.74 10.93
N ALA A 263 1.16 -15.27 12.06
CA ALA A 263 2.30 -15.89 12.72
C ALA A 263 2.02 -17.32 13.23
N ARG A 264 0.74 -17.70 13.40
CA ARG A 264 0.36 -19.08 13.78
C ARG A 264 0.48 -20.08 12.63
N ARG A 265 0.58 -19.58 11.37
CA ARG A 265 0.73 -20.41 10.17
C ARG A 265 -0.38 -21.47 10.01
N GLU A 266 -1.63 -21.09 10.27
CA GLU A 266 -2.79 -21.99 10.23
C GLU A 266 -3.52 -21.99 8.88
N ARG A 267 -3.38 -20.92 8.06
CA ARG A 267 -4.03 -20.80 6.74
C ARG A 267 -3.14 -21.37 5.63
N PRO A 268 -3.56 -22.48 4.97
CA PRO A 268 -2.72 -23.16 3.97
C PRO A 268 -2.24 -22.23 2.85
N GLY A 269 -3.12 -21.37 2.31
CA GLY A 269 -2.76 -20.45 1.23
C GLY A 269 -1.69 -19.43 1.63
N LEU A 270 -1.77 -18.86 2.83
CA LEU A 270 -0.75 -17.92 3.32
C LEU A 270 0.55 -18.64 3.71
N VAL A 271 0.46 -19.86 4.24
CA VAL A 271 1.63 -20.68 4.56
C VAL A 271 2.41 -21.00 3.29
N ALA A 272 1.74 -21.53 2.26
CA ALA A 272 2.38 -21.84 0.99
C ALA A 272 3.00 -20.60 0.33
N LEU A 273 2.28 -19.47 0.36
CA LEU A 273 2.77 -18.21 -0.20
C LEU A 273 4.01 -17.69 0.54
N ALA A 274 4.03 -17.80 1.87
CA ALA A 274 5.18 -17.42 2.70
C ALA A 274 6.40 -18.31 2.43
N ASP A 275 6.19 -19.61 2.24
CA ASP A 275 7.25 -20.58 1.98
C ASP A 275 7.88 -20.37 0.60
N VAL A 276 7.11 -20.21 -0.47
CA VAL A 276 7.65 -19.91 -1.81
C VAL A 276 8.33 -18.52 -1.84
N ALA A 277 7.83 -17.57 -1.05
CA ALA A 277 8.45 -16.26 -0.89
C ALA A 277 9.73 -16.29 -0.04
N ARG A 278 10.07 -17.44 0.55
CA ARG A 278 11.19 -17.60 1.49
C ARG A 278 11.16 -16.56 2.61
N MET A 279 9.95 -16.35 3.16
CA MET A 279 9.74 -15.37 4.21
C MET A 279 10.52 -15.80 5.47
N ASP A 280 11.42 -14.96 5.91
CA ASP A 280 12.25 -15.19 7.08
C ASP A 280 11.72 -14.41 8.29
N GLY A 281 11.63 -15.07 9.43
CA GLY A 281 11.18 -14.49 10.69
C GLY A 281 9.66 -14.25 10.80
N PRO A 282 9.22 -13.53 11.84
CA PRO A 282 7.81 -13.25 12.09
C PRO A 282 7.23 -12.31 11.02
N PRO A 283 5.92 -12.45 10.69
CA PRO A 283 5.25 -11.58 9.72
C PRO A 283 5.33 -10.11 10.12
N SER A 284 5.52 -9.25 9.13
CA SER A 284 5.56 -7.80 9.28
C SER A 284 4.86 -7.12 8.10
N THR A 285 4.59 -5.82 8.22
CA THR A 285 4.02 -5.03 7.11
C THR A 285 4.92 -5.07 5.86
N TYR A 286 6.23 -5.17 6.02
CA TYR A 286 7.14 -5.37 4.89
C TYR A 286 6.84 -6.67 4.14
N HIS A 287 6.68 -7.79 4.86
CA HIS A 287 6.34 -9.07 4.23
C HIS A 287 5.01 -8.99 3.47
N LEU A 288 3.99 -8.37 4.06
CA LEU A 288 2.68 -8.22 3.42
C LEU A 288 2.76 -7.37 2.14
N GLY A 289 3.38 -6.19 2.22
CA GLY A 289 3.41 -5.24 1.12
C GLY A 289 4.43 -5.54 0.02
N PHE A 290 5.56 -6.20 0.34
CA PHE A 290 6.67 -6.36 -0.60
C PHE A 290 7.00 -7.81 -0.97
N LEU A 291 6.55 -8.80 -0.19
CA LEU A 291 6.76 -10.20 -0.50
C LEU A 291 5.46 -10.92 -0.92
N LEU A 292 4.42 -10.87 -0.09
CA LEU A 292 3.19 -11.63 -0.33
C LEU A 292 2.27 -10.91 -1.33
N GLY A 293 1.99 -9.62 -1.09
CA GLY A 293 1.10 -8.82 -1.94
C GLY A 293 1.48 -8.83 -3.42
N PRO A 294 2.73 -8.56 -3.79
CA PRO A 294 3.15 -8.59 -5.19
C PRO A 294 2.97 -9.95 -5.90
N ARG A 295 3.06 -11.07 -5.17
CA ARG A 295 2.82 -12.41 -5.70
C ARG A 295 1.35 -12.64 -6.01
N VAL A 296 0.48 -12.31 -5.07
CA VAL A 296 -0.98 -12.38 -5.29
C VAL A 296 -1.40 -11.51 -6.46
N ASN A 297 -0.92 -10.26 -6.51
CA ASN A 297 -1.18 -9.33 -7.60
C ASN A 297 -0.65 -9.78 -8.97
N ALA A 298 0.37 -10.65 -9.01
CA ALA A 298 0.93 -11.13 -10.27
C ALA A 298 -0.08 -11.95 -11.08
N GLY A 299 -0.97 -12.70 -10.41
CA GLY A 299 -2.05 -13.43 -11.05
C GLY A 299 -2.94 -12.54 -11.93
N GLY A 300 -3.44 -11.44 -11.36
CA GLY A 300 -4.30 -10.48 -12.08
C GLY A 300 -3.56 -9.56 -13.07
N ARG A 301 -2.22 -9.57 -13.08
CA ARG A 301 -1.43 -8.73 -14.00
C ARG A 301 -1.02 -9.43 -15.27
N ILE A 302 -0.57 -10.69 -15.18
CA ILE A 302 0.03 -11.44 -16.29
C ILE A 302 -0.39 -12.93 -16.31
N GLY A 303 -1.34 -13.34 -15.45
CA GLY A 303 -1.81 -14.70 -15.29
C GLY A 303 -3.33 -14.79 -15.24
N LYS A 304 -3.84 -15.78 -14.48
CA LYS A 304 -5.27 -15.94 -14.24
C LYS A 304 -5.72 -15.03 -13.08
N ALA A 305 -6.73 -14.22 -13.33
CA ALA A 305 -7.22 -13.21 -12.40
C ALA A 305 -7.71 -13.80 -11.05
N ASP A 306 -8.33 -14.97 -11.06
CA ASP A 306 -8.90 -15.62 -9.86
C ASP A 306 -7.88 -16.38 -8.99
N LEU A 307 -6.64 -16.56 -9.48
CA LEU A 307 -5.64 -17.42 -8.83
C LEU A 307 -5.30 -16.96 -7.40
N GLY A 308 -5.17 -15.64 -7.21
CA GLY A 308 -4.89 -15.05 -5.90
C GLY A 308 -6.03 -15.30 -4.89
N ALA A 309 -7.25 -15.01 -5.28
CA ALA A 309 -8.42 -15.22 -4.42
C ALA A 309 -8.63 -16.71 -4.06
N ARG A 310 -8.44 -17.60 -5.02
CA ARG A 310 -8.52 -19.06 -4.80
C ARG A 310 -7.45 -19.56 -3.84
N LEU A 311 -6.20 -19.08 -3.99
CA LEU A 311 -5.13 -19.40 -3.05
C LEU A 311 -5.49 -18.97 -1.62
N LEU A 312 -5.92 -17.73 -1.44
CA LEU A 312 -6.24 -17.18 -0.12
C LEU A 312 -7.43 -17.90 0.56
N ALA A 313 -8.38 -18.42 -0.24
CA ALA A 313 -9.53 -19.18 0.24
C ALA A 313 -9.29 -20.70 0.32
N SER A 314 -8.12 -21.20 -0.08
CA SER A 314 -7.83 -22.63 -0.09
C SER A 314 -7.67 -23.19 1.33
N ASP A 315 -8.28 -24.34 1.58
CA ASP A 315 -8.12 -25.17 2.78
C ASP A 315 -7.32 -26.47 2.50
N ASN A 316 -6.95 -26.70 1.24
CA ASN A 316 -6.14 -27.84 0.81
C ASN A 316 -4.67 -27.44 0.67
N PRO A 317 -3.75 -27.94 1.53
CA PRO A 317 -2.34 -27.57 1.48
C PRO A 317 -1.65 -27.90 0.14
N PHE A 318 -2.04 -28.97 -0.53
CA PHE A 318 -1.43 -29.37 -1.81
C PHE A 318 -1.85 -28.44 -2.95
N GLU A 319 -3.13 -28.07 -3.02
CA GLU A 319 -3.62 -27.09 -3.99
C GLU A 319 -3.03 -25.71 -3.72
N ALA A 320 -2.95 -25.31 -2.45
CA ALA A 320 -2.34 -24.07 -2.03
C ALA A 320 -0.87 -23.97 -2.46
N GLN A 321 -0.11 -25.05 -2.27
CA GLN A 321 1.30 -25.10 -2.69
C GLN A 321 1.44 -24.92 -4.20
N SER A 322 0.65 -25.63 -5.00
CA SER A 322 0.68 -25.51 -6.46
C SER A 322 0.32 -24.11 -6.95
N MET A 323 -0.73 -23.49 -6.36
CA MET A 323 -1.13 -22.12 -6.70
C MET A 323 -0.07 -21.08 -6.27
N ALA A 324 0.55 -21.27 -5.11
CA ALA A 324 1.60 -20.38 -4.62
C ALA A 324 2.86 -20.42 -5.51
N GLU A 325 3.28 -21.62 -5.95
CA GLU A 325 4.39 -21.78 -6.91
C GLU A 325 4.09 -21.11 -8.24
N GLN A 326 2.86 -21.23 -8.75
CA GLN A 326 2.43 -20.56 -9.97
C GLN A 326 2.48 -19.03 -9.81
N LEU A 327 2.01 -18.49 -8.69
CA LEU A 327 2.07 -17.04 -8.40
C LEU A 327 3.50 -16.53 -8.23
N ASP A 328 4.41 -17.33 -7.65
CA ASP A 328 5.82 -16.97 -7.52
C ASP A 328 6.51 -16.91 -8.89
N LEU A 329 6.21 -17.87 -9.78
CA LEU A 329 6.68 -17.84 -11.16
C LEU A 329 6.18 -16.60 -11.91
N LEU A 330 4.88 -16.34 -11.89
CA LEU A 330 4.28 -15.14 -12.49
C LEU A 330 4.89 -13.85 -11.92
N ASN A 331 5.13 -13.79 -10.60
CA ASN A 331 5.78 -12.63 -10.00
C ASN A 331 7.24 -12.45 -10.48
N THR A 332 7.95 -13.54 -10.75
CA THR A 332 9.30 -13.50 -11.31
C THR A 332 9.27 -12.97 -12.75
N GLU A 333 8.41 -13.51 -13.60
CA GLU A 333 8.21 -13.03 -14.97
C GLU A 333 7.79 -11.55 -15.01
N ARG A 334 6.85 -11.16 -14.15
CA ARG A 334 6.45 -9.74 -14.02
C ARG A 334 7.64 -8.84 -13.67
N ARG A 335 8.53 -9.28 -12.77
CA ARG A 335 9.71 -8.49 -12.38
C ARG A 335 10.72 -8.36 -13.51
N GLU A 336 10.89 -9.39 -14.34
CA GLU A 336 11.74 -9.34 -15.51
C GLU A 336 11.19 -8.35 -16.56
N ILE A 337 9.88 -8.42 -16.85
CA ILE A 337 9.20 -7.46 -17.73
C ILE A 337 9.32 -6.04 -17.17
N GLU A 338 9.06 -5.84 -15.84
CA GLU A 338 9.19 -4.54 -15.18
C GLU A 338 10.60 -3.96 -15.34
N THR A 339 11.63 -4.79 -15.15
CA THR A 339 13.03 -4.36 -15.24
C THR A 339 13.38 -3.89 -16.66
N ALA A 340 12.98 -4.65 -17.67
CA ALA A 340 13.23 -4.30 -19.05
C ALA A 340 12.49 -3.03 -19.48
N VAL A 341 11.20 -2.93 -19.15
CA VAL A 341 10.38 -1.75 -19.46
C VAL A 341 10.88 -0.51 -18.72
N ARG A 342 11.27 -0.66 -17.44
CA ARG A 342 11.83 0.44 -16.64
C ARG A 342 13.11 1.00 -17.23
N ALA A 343 14.04 0.14 -17.64
CA ALA A 343 15.30 0.56 -18.26
C ALA A 343 15.05 1.33 -19.56
N ALA A 344 14.18 0.82 -20.43
CA ALA A 344 13.83 1.48 -21.69
C ALA A 344 13.09 2.81 -21.45
N ALA A 345 12.15 2.85 -20.48
CA ALA A 345 11.40 4.05 -20.16
C ALA A 345 12.29 5.15 -19.55
N MET A 346 13.24 4.77 -18.68
CA MET A 346 14.17 5.73 -18.09
C MET A 346 15.09 6.33 -19.17
N ALA A 347 15.65 5.51 -20.07
CA ALA A 347 16.48 6.00 -21.17
C ALA A 347 15.72 6.96 -22.10
N GLN A 348 14.44 6.69 -22.38
CA GLN A 348 13.61 7.64 -23.15
C GLN A 348 13.35 8.95 -22.38
N ALA A 349 13.08 8.85 -21.08
CA ALA A 349 12.84 10.02 -20.22
C ALA A 349 14.09 10.91 -20.14
N GLU A 350 15.27 10.32 -19.98
CA GLU A 350 16.56 11.03 -19.97
C GLU A 350 16.83 11.74 -21.31
N ALA A 351 16.55 11.05 -22.43
CA ALA A 351 16.71 11.64 -23.78
C ALA A 351 15.77 12.82 -24.05
N ARG A 352 14.57 12.83 -23.42
CA ARG A 352 13.62 13.96 -23.47
C ARG A 352 13.93 15.08 -22.50
N GLY A 353 14.74 14.82 -21.49
CA GLY A 353 15.04 15.72 -20.37
C GLY A 353 14.13 15.49 -19.16
N LEU A 354 14.73 15.47 -17.96
CA LEU A 354 14.05 15.19 -16.69
C LEU A 354 13.52 16.43 -15.97
N ASP A 355 13.77 17.64 -16.50
CA ASP A 355 13.44 18.91 -15.84
C ASP A 355 12.02 19.40 -16.11
N GLY A 356 11.29 18.74 -17.01
CA GLY A 356 9.92 19.08 -17.39
C GLY A 356 8.90 18.84 -16.27
N PRO A 357 7.67 19.36 -16.42
CA PRO A 357 6.57 19.15 -15.47
C PRO A 357 6.00 17.72 -15.50
N LEU A 358 6.30 16.96 -16.55
CA LEU A 358 5.89 15.60 -16.79
C LEU A 358 7.06 14.78 -17.35
N VAL A 359 7.30 13.63 -16.79
CA VAL A 359 8.19 12.62 -17.36
C VAL A 359 7.33 11.52 -17.98
N TRP A 360 7.61 11.16 -19.25
CA TRP A 360 6.84 10.11 -19.89
C TRP A 360 7.65 9.27 -20.88
N ALA A 361 7.16 8.06 -21.11
CA ALA A 361 7.75 7.12 -22.06
C ALA A 361 6.66 6.25 -22.70
N ALA A 362 6.89 5.82 -23.93
CA ALA A 362 6.00 4.92 -24.64
C ALA A 362 6.80 3.86 -25.41
N GLY A 363 6.32 2.62 -25.43
CA GLY A 363 7.01 1.56 -26.14
C GLY A 363 6.08 0.47 -26.66
N GLU A 364 6.48 -0.15 -27.77
CA GLU A 364 5.75 -1.26 -28.38
C GLU A 364 5.74 -2.47 -27.47
N GLY A 365 4.56 -3.08 -27.34
CA GLY A 365 4.39 -4.32 -26.61
C GLY A 365 4.65 -4.21 -25.10
N TRP A 366 4.76 -3.02 -24.54
CA TRP A 366 4.87 -2.88 -23.09
C TRP A 366 3.57 -3.30 -22.43
N HIS A 367 3.68 -4.29 -21.56
CA HIS A 367 2.53 -4.98 -21.00
C HIS A 367 1.67 -4.05 -20.13
N PRO A 368 0.35 -3.93 -20.35
CA PRO A 368 -0.55 -3.02 -19.59
C PRO A 368 -0.54 -3.28 -18.08
N GLY A 369 -0.31 -4.53 -17.65
CA GLY A 369 -0.19 -4.91 -16.23
C GLY A 369 1.06 -4.36 -15.53
N VAL A 370 2.06 -3.86 -16.29
CA VAL A 370 3.36 -3.43 -15.77
C VAL A 370 3.59 -1.92 -15.90
N VAL A 371 3.01 -1.25 -16.91
CA VAL A 371 3.24 0.19 -17.16
C VAL A 371 2.94 1.07 -15.93
N GLY A 372 1.93 0.72 -15.14
CA GLY A 372 1.60 1.47 -13.91
C GLY A 372 2.66 1.35 -12.81
N ILE A 373 3.35 0.21 -12.73
CA ILE A 373 4.46 0.01 -11.79
C ILE A 373 5.66 0.83 -12.25
N VAL A 374 5.96 0.78 -13.55
CA VAL A 374 7.07 1.53 -14.13
C VAL A 374 6.84 3.04 -14.00
N ALA A 375 5.61 3.55 -14.20
CA ALA A 375 5.28 4.94 -13.96
C ALA A 375 5.55 5.37 -12.50
N ALA A 376 5.25 4.49 -11.52
CA ALA A 376 5.59 4.75 -10.13
C ALA A 376 7.12 4.84 -9.92
N ARG A 377 7.89 3.96 -10.55
CA ARG A 377 9.36 3.97 -10.45
C ARG A 377 9.98 5.20 -11.11
N LEU A 378 9.47 5.63 -12.28
CA LEU A 378 9.90 6.87 -12.92
C LEU A 378 9.60 8.08 -12.02
N LYS A 379 8.38 8.15 -11.47
CA LYS A 379 8.01 9.21 -10.51
C LYS A 379 8.95 9.22 -9.29
N GLU A 380 9.26 8.07 -8.71
CA GLU A 380 10.17 7.96 -7.56
C GLU A 380 11.59 8.42 -7.90
N ALA A 381 12.10 8.04 -9.06
CA ALA A 381 13.45 8.40 -9.51
C ALA A 381 13.59 9.88 -9.86
N THR A 382 12.55 10.49 -10.44
CA THR A 382 12.62 11.86 -10.96
C THR A 382 11.98 12.90 -10.04
N GLY A 383 11.16 12.49 -9.06
CA GLY A 383 10.36 13.39 -8.23
C GLY A 383 9.28 14.16 -9.01
N ARG A 384 8.88 13.68 -10.18
CA ARG A 384 7.94 14.32 -11.12
C ARG A 384 6.74 13.44 -11.40
N PRO A 385 5.57 14.00 -11.78
CA PRO A 385 4.52 13.21 -12.39
C PRO A 385 5.08 12.40 -13.56
N ALA A 386 4.70 11.13 -13.65
CA ALA A 386 5.20 10.23 -14.67
C ALA A 386 4.06 9.46 -15.36
N VAL A 387 4.16 9.29 -16.68
CA VAL A 387 3.22 8.51 -17.50
C VAL A 387 4.02 7.49 -18.32
N VAL A 388 3.57 6.23 -18.31
CA VAL A 388 4.15 5.15 -19.12
C VAL A 388 3.05 4.51 -19.94
N ILE A 389 3.30 4.33 -21.23
CA ILE A 389 2.32 3.92 -22.24
C ILE A 389 2.83 2.70 -22.97
N GLY A 390 2.04 1.61 -22.97
CA GLY A 390 2.25 0.46 -23.83
C GLY A 390 1.48 0.67 -25.12
N LEU A 391 2.19 0.61 -26.24
CA LEU A 391 1.63 0.76 -27.60
C LEU A 391 1.27 -0.62 -28.16
N ASP A 392 0.10 -0.69 -28.79
CA ASP A 392 -0.38 -1.84 -29.52
C ASP A 392 -1.12 -1.37 -30.78
N GLY A 393 -0.52 -1.59 -31.94
CA GLY A 393 -1.06 -1.11 -33.22
C GLY A 393 -1.26 0.41 -33.25
N ALA A 394 -2.52 0.85 -33.45
CA ALA A 394 -2.90 2.25 -33.58
C ALA A 394 -3.15 2.98 -32.25
N GLU A 395 -3.18 2.25 -31.13
CA GLU A 395 -3.52 2.77 -29.82
C GLU A 395 -2.43 2.53 -28.79
N GLY A 396 -2.44 3.32 -27.73
CA GLY A 396 -1.62 3.17 -26.55
C GLY A 396 -2.45 3.18 -25.28
N LYS A 397 -2.24 2.21 -24.38
CA LYS A 397 -2.81 2.19 -23.03
C LYS A 397 -1.74 2.63 -22.03
N GLY A 398 -2.02 3.70 -21.30
CA GLY A 398 -1.07 4.31 -20.37
C GLY A 398 -1.55 4.36 -18.93
N SER A 399 -0.59 4.43 -18.04
CA SER A 399 -0.81 4.65 -16.61
C SER A 399 0.08 5.78 -16.12
N GLY A 400 -0.50 6.69 -15.34
CA GLY A 400 0.19 7.81 -14.74
C GLY A 400 0.26 7.72 -13.22
N ARG A 401 1.32 8.31 -12.66
CA ARG A 401 1.52 8.49 -11.22
C ARG A 401 1.95 9.91 -10.93
N SER A 402 1.35 10.52 -9.92
CA SER A 402 1.58 11.93 -9.56
C SER A 402 2.43 12.09 -8.30
N VAL A 403 2.81 13.34 -8.07
CA VAL A 403 3.47 13.81 -6.84
C VAL A 403 2.48 14.61 -5.99
N ALA A 404 2.81 14.82 -4.71
CA ALA A 404 1.98 15.59 -3.81
C ALA A 404 1.74 17.02 -4.34
N GLY A 405 0.51 17.50 -4.24
CA GLY A 405 0.10 18.83 -4.71
C GLY A 405 -0.30 18.91 -6.19
N VAL A 406 -0.16 17.83 -6.96
CA VAL A 406 -0.48 17.80 -8.40
C VAL A 406 -1.61 16.82 -8.68
N ASP A 407 -2.74 17.29 -9.21
CA ASP A 407 -3.90 16.49 -9.58
C ASP A 407 -3.78 15.97 -11.01
N LEU A 408 -3.26 14.75 -11.14
CA LEU A 408 -3.08 14.09 -12.44
C LEU A 408 -4.41 13.65 -13.06
N GLY A 409 -5.36 13.19 -12.23
CA GLY A 409 -6.66 12.71 -12.71
C GLY A 409 -7.45 13.81 -13.39
N ALA A 410 -7.57 14.98 -12.76
CA ALA A 410 -8.24 16.13 -13.34
C ALA A 410 -7.55 16.61 -14.65
N ALA A 411 -6.22 16.59 -14.70
CA ALA A 411 -5.47 16.95 -15.89
C ALA A 411 -5.73 15.97 -17.05
N ILE A 412 -5.72 14.67 -16.82
CA ILE A 412 -6.00 13.64 -17.82
C ILE A 412 -7.45 13.74 -18.31
N GLN A 413 -8.42 13.95 -17.41
CA GLN A 413 -9.83 14.16 -17.80
C GLN A 413 -9.98 15.38 -18.71
N ARG A 414 -9.26 16.45 -18.42
CA ARG A 414 -9.27 17.65 -19.26
C ARG A 414 -8.72 17.37 -20.66
N VAL A 415 -7.57 16.67 -20.76
CA VAL A 415 -6.97 16.30 -22.05
C VAL A 415 -7.93 15.38 -22.86
N ALA A 416 -8.63 14.49 -22.18
CA ALA A 416 -9.64 13.63 -22.80
C ALA A 416 -10.85 14.45 -23.31
N ALA A 417 -11.33 15.41 -22.52
CA ALA A 417 -12.41 16.31 -22.92
C ALA A 417 -12.03 17.23 -24.12
N GLU A 418 -10.75 17.52 -24.29
CA GLU A 418 -10.20 18.26 -25.44
C GLU A 418 -10.03 17.37 -26.70
N GLY A 419 -10.34 16.07 -26.61
CA GLY A 419 -10.30 15.12 -27.74
C GLY A 419 -8.90 14.58 -28.07
N LEU A 420 -7.89 14.84 -27.25
CA LEU A 420 -6.52 14.34 -27.43
C LEU A 420 -6.30 12.93 -26.87
N LEU A 421 -7.21 12.44 -26.04
CA LEU A 421 -7.24 11.07 -25.55
C LEU A 421 -8.55 10.40 -25.96
N LEU A 422 -8.47 9.11 -26.28
CA LEU A 422 -9.65 8.27 -26.55
C LEU A 422 -10.45 8.01 -25.26
N LYS A 423 -9.75 7.78 -24.16
CA LYS A 423 -10.29 7.63 -22.81
C LYS A 423 -9.27 8.16 -21.80
N GLY A 424 -9.74 8.67 -20.68
CA GLY A 424 -8.87 9.10 -19.60
C GLY A 424 -9.64 9.36 -18.32
N GLY A 425 -9.04 8.99 -17.18
CA GLY A 425 -9.64 9.20 -15.87
C GLY A 425 -8.76 8.65 -14.74
N GLY A 426 -9.15 8.94 -13.52
CA GLY A 426 -8.45 8.51 -12.33
C GLY A 426 -8.57 9.52 -11.21
N HIS A 427 -7.63 9.44 -10.28
CA HIS A 427 -7.58 10.27 -9.07
C HIS A 427 -6.32 11.13 -9.06
N LYS A 428 -6.20 12.01 -8.06
CA LYS A 428 -5.07 12.93 -7.93
C LYS A 428 -3.70 12.26 -8.12
N MET A 429 -3.49 11.09 -7.50
CA MET A 429 -2.19 10.43 -7.44
C MET A 429 -1.95 9.37 -8.51
N ALA A 430 -3.02 8.87 -9.15
CA ALA A 430 -2.95 7.80 -10.15
C ALA A 430 -4.08 7.93 -11.16
N ALA A 431 -3.76 7.76 -12.44
CA ALA A 431 -4.74 7.82 -13.52
C ALA A 431 -4.36 6.90 -14.67
N GLY A 432 -5.38 6.50 -15.44
CA GLY A 432 -5.24 5.72 -16.66
C GLY A 432 -5.63 6.53 -17.89
N LEU A 433 -5.08 6.17 -19.04
CA LEU A 433 -5.42 6.81 -20.32
C LEU A 433 -5.34 5.82 -21.48
N THR A 434 -6.09 6.12 -22.53
CA THR A 434 -5.94 5.50 -23.84
C THR A 434 -5.77 6.61 -24.86
N VAL A 435 -4.77 6.51 -25.70
CA VAL A 435 -4.36 7.53 -26.67
C VAL A 435 -4.18 6.91 -28.05
N ALA A 436 -4.61 7.59 -29.11
CA ALA A 436 -4.24 7.21 -30.46
C ALA A 436 -2.75 7.50 -30.71
N ARG A 437 -2.07 6.64 -31.42
CA ARG A 437 -0.61 6.74 -31.65
C ARG A 437 -0.19 8.08 -32.23
N ASP A 438 -0.94 8.61 -33.19
CA ASP A 438 -0.71 9.91 -33.84
C ASP A 438 -0.97 11.10 -32.92
N GLN A 439 -1.74 10.91 -31.83
CA GLN A 439 -2.03 11.92 -30.82
C GLN A 439 -1.11 11.85 -29.59
N LEU A 440 -0.15 10.92 -29.55
CA LEU A 440 0.68 10.68 -28.38
C LEU A 440 1.48 11.92 -27.94
N GLU A 441 2.24 12.52 -28.85
CA GLU A 441 3.05 13.71 -28.54
C GLU A 441 2.17 14.94 -28.21
N PRO A 442 1.12 15.28 -28.96
CA PRO A 442 0.23 16.37 -28.62
C PRO A 442 -0.46 16.19 -27.25
N ALA A 443 -0.92 14.97 -26.95
CA ALA A 443 -1.56 14.67 -25.67
C ALA A 443 -0.59 14.84 -24.49
N MET A 444 0.64 14.33 -24.59
CA MET A 444 1.63 14.44 -23.53
C MET A 444 2.15 15.88 -23.37
N ALA A 445 2.32 16.63 -24.45
CA ALA A 445 2.64 18.06 -24.39
C ALA A 445 1.55 18.84 -23.66
N ARG A 446 0.28 18.60 -24.03
CA ARG A 446 -0.87 19.27 -23.39
C ARG A 446 -1.02 18.90 -21.91
N LEU A 447 -0.80 17.62 -21.58
CA LEU A 447 -0.79 17.16 -20.20
C LEU A 447 0.32 17.88 -19.40
N GLY A 448 1.53 17.97 -19.95
CA GLY A 448 2.63 18.70 -19.35
C GLY A 448 2.31 20.17 -19.04
N GLU A 449 1.66 20.89 -19.97
CA GLU A 449 1.22 22.27 -19.75
C GLU A 449 0.22 22.38 -18.56
N LEU A 450 -0.73 21.47 -18.48
CA LEU A 450 -1.72 21.47 -17.39
C LEU A 450 -1.09 21.18 -16.04
N LEU A 451 -0.14 20.26 -16.00
CA LEU A 451 0.60 19.93 -14.76
C LEU A 451 1.56 21.05 -14.35
N ALA A 452 2.19 21.74 -15.31
CA ALA A 452 3.00 22.92 -15.03
C ALA A 452 2.19 24.02 -14.33
N LYS A 453 0.94 24.26 -14.78
CA LYS A 453 0.03 25.23 -14.13
C LYS A 453 -0.31 24.87 -12.68
N GLN A 454 -0.20 23.61 -12.30
CA GLN A 454 -0.38 23.14 -10.93
C GLN A 454 0.92 23.20 -10.11
N GLY A 455 2.01 23.70 -10.68
CA GLY A 455 3.33 23.80 -10.03
C GLY A 455 4.17 22.53 -10.14
N ALA A 456 3.81 21.60 -11.02
CA ALA A 456 4.68 20.47 -11.31
C ALA A 456 6.01 20.95 -11.88
N GLY A 457 7.12 20.45 -11.35
CA GLY A 457 8.44 20.85 -11.80
C GLY A 457 9.07 22.06 -11.10
N SER A 458 8.33 22.82 -10.31
CA SER A 458 8.82 24.02 -9.61
C SER A 458 9.29 23.78 -8.17
N GLY A 459 9.33 22.53 -7.71
CA GLY A 459 9.67 22.19 -6.31
C GLY A 459 11.14 22.41 -5.98
N GLY A 460 11.40 22.98 -4.80
CA GLY A 460 12.71 22.97 -4.15
C GLY A 460 13.12 21.57 -3.69
N PRO A 461 14.26 21.45 -2.97
CA PRO A 461 14.72 20.16 -2.47
C PRO A 461 13.63 19.46 -1.63
N ALA A 462 13.42 18.18 -1.87
CA ALA A 462 12.45 17.39 -1.12
C ALA A 462 12.81 17.36 0.38
N ASP A 463 11.81 17.44 1.26
CA ASP A 463 12.02 17.36 2.70
C ASP A 463 12.27 15.92 3.16
N LEU A 464 13.35 15.72 3.92
CA LEU A 464 13.53 14.53 4.74
C LEU A 464 13.05 14.84 6.16
N LYS A 465 11.91 14.28 6.52
CA LYS A 465 11.33 14.45 7.85
C LYS A 465 12.01 13.49 8.84
N LEU A 466 12.57 14.02 9.91
CA LEU A 466 13.27 13.31 10.97
C LEU A 466 12.49 13.43 12.29
N ASP A 467 12.36 12.33 13.02
CA ASP A 467 11.62 12.27 14.28
C ASP A 467 12.44 12.80 15.46
N GLY A 468 13.75 12.82 15.33
CA GLY A 468 14.64 13.37 16.35
C GLY A 468 16.10 13.08 16.06
N MET A 469 16.95 13.37 17.05
CA MET A 469 18.38 13.08 17.05
C MET A 469 18.68 12.01 18.10
N LEU A 470 19.61 11.13 17.80
CA LEU A 470 20.11 10.12 18.73
C LEU A 470 21.64 10.14 18.79
N MET A 471 22.17 9.83 19.96
CA MET A 471 23.59 9.45 20.10
C MET A 471 23.75 7.96 19.74
N PRO A 472 24.87 7.51 19.19
CA PRO A 472 25.12 6.10 18.91
C PRO A 472 24.86 5.18 20.11
N GLY A 473 25.25 5.60 21.31
CA GLY A 473 25.01 4.83 22.55
C GLY A 473 23.56 4.71 23.00
N ALA A 474 22.68 5.60 22.53
CA ALA A 474 21.25 5.54 22.82
C ALA A 474 20.48 4.59 21.88
N ALA A 475 21.07 4.20 20.76
CA ALA A 475 20.45 3.30 19.79
C ALA A 475 20.63 1.84 20.26
N THR A 476 19.72 1.38 21.11
CA THR A 476 19.72 0.04 21.70
C THR A 476 18.62 -0.84 21.11
N VAL A 477 18.77 -2.16 21.22
CA VAL A 477 17.73 -3.13 20.84
C VAL A 477 16.44 -2.83 21.59
N GLU A 478 16.53 -2.56 22.90
CA GLU A 478 15.37 -2.22 23.73
C GLU A 478 14.63 -0.97 23.22
N LEU A 479 15.35 0.09 22.82
CA LEU A 479 14.73 1.28 22.25
C LEU A 479 13.97 0.96 20.96
N ILE A 480 14.56 0.14 20.08
CA ILE A 480 13.92 -0.23 18.81
C ILE A 480 12.64 -1.03 19.08
N GLU A 481 12.68 -2.02 19.97
CA GLU A 481 11.50 -2.82 20.34
C GLU A 481 10.38 -1.94 20.91
N ARG A 482 10.71 -0.93 21.72
CA ARG A 482 9.73 0.05 22.21
C ARG A 482 9.18 0.93 21.09
N ILE A 483 10.01 1.33 20.15
CA ILE A 483 9.56 2.10 18.97
C ILE A 483 8.67 1.23 18.06
N GLU A 484 8.99 -0.04 17.89
CA GLU A 484 8.16 -0.99 17.13
C GLU A 484 6.76 -1.15 17.72
N ALA A 485 6.59 -0.98 19.03
CA ALA A 485 5.28 -0.96 19.67
C ALA A 485 4.39 0.21 19.19
N ALA A 486 4.97 1.31 18.71
CA ALA A 486 4.22 2.40 18.07
C ALA A 486 3.77 2.07 16.64
N GLY A 487 4.18 0.92 16.07
CA GLY A 487 3.69 0.39 14.80
C GLY A 487 2.27 -0.19 14.86
N PRO A 488 1.83 -0.87 13.79
CA PRO A 488 2.60 -1.16 12.57
C PRO A 488 2.91 0.08 11.74
N PHE A 489 4.05 0.05 11.05
CA PHE A 489 4.49 1.13 10.17
C PHE A 489 4.17 0.83 8.71
N GLY A 490 3.78 1.84 7.95
CA GLY A 490 3.41 1.75 6.55
C GLY A 490 2.79 3.04 6.02
N ALA A 491 1.83 2.95 5.14
CA ALA A 491 1.11 4.10 4.61
C ALA A 491 0.44 4.90 5.74
N GLY A 492 0.48 6.22 5.68
CA GLY A 492 -0.05 7.09 6.72
C GLY A 492 0.68 7.05 8.08
N ALA A 493 1.54 6.04 8.31
CA ALA A 493 2.28 5.83 9.55
C ALA A 493 3.74 5.43 9.25
N PRO A 494 4.58 6.31 8.69
CA PRO A 494 5.93 5.98 8.29
C PRO A 494 6.79 5.54 9.47
N ALA A 495 7.73 4.60 9.23
CA ALA A 495 8.70 4.22 10.25
C ALA A 495 9.57 5.42 10.66
N PRO A 496 9.87 5.58 11.96
CA PRO A 496 10.64 6.72 12.45
C PRO A 496 12.04 6.80 11.85
N ARG A 497 12.49 8.03 11.61
CA ARG A 497 13.83 8.37 11.13
C ARG A 497 14.54 9.21 12.16
N PHE A 498 15.77 8.84 12.45
CA PHE A 498 16.62 9.57 13.38
C PHE A 498 17.88 10.09 12.69
N ALA A 499 18.36 11.23 13.16
CA ALA A 499 19.67 11.78 12.80
C ALA A 499 20.70 11.40 13.85
N PHE A 500 21.92 11.13 13.40
CA PHE A 500 23.13 11.02 14.20
C PHE A 500 24.03 12.17 13.82
N ALA A 501 24.18 13.13 14.73
CA ALA A 501 24.87 14.37 14.45
C ALA A 501 26.40 14.21 14.65
N ASP A 502 27.17 14.82 13.76
CA ASP A 502 28.61 14.98 13.89
C ASP A 502 29.35 13.67 14.25
N VAL A 503 29.14 12.62 13.45
CA VAL A 503 29.76 11.31 13.64
C VAL A 503 30.94 11.10 12.71
N ALA A 504 31.93 10.33 13.18
CA ALA A 504 33.05 9.87 12.38
C ALA A 504 32.76 8.50 11.77
N ILE A 505 33.06 8.34 10.49
CA ILE A 505 33.03 7.04 9.82
C ILE A 505 34.37 6.35 10.08
N HIS A 506 34.32 5.14 10.64
CA HIS A 506 35.51 4.34 10.94
C HIS A 506 35.84 3.33 9.85
N PHE A 507 34.82 2.91 9.14
CA PHE A 507 34.93 1.92 8.07
C PHE A 507 33.79 2.13 7.08
N ALA A 508 34.09 2.08 5.80
CA ALA A 508 33.13 2.09 4.72
C ALA A 508 33.55 1.11 3.63
N LYS A 509 32.63 0.30 3.12
CA LYS A 509 32.92 -0.70 2.08
C LYS A 509 31.70 -0.92 1.21
N ARG A 510 31.93 -0.97 -0.10
CA ARG A 510 30.94 -1.39 -1.10
C ARG A 510 30.61 -2.88 -0.93
N ILE A 511 29.30 -3.21 -0.97
CA ILE A 511 28.78 -4.57 -0.96
C ILE A 511 27.94 -4.80 -2.21
N GLY A 512 28.25 -5.87 -2.94
CA GLY A 512 27.65 -6.11 -4.26
C GLY A 512 27.93 -4.94 -5.18
N ASP A 513 27.01 -4.70 -6.11
CA ASP A 513 27.20 -3.66 -7.14
C ASP A 513 26.78 -2.26 -6.72
N SER A 514 25.83 -2.13 -5.77
CA SER A 514 25.20 -0.84 -5.48
C SER A 514 25.05 -0.48 -3.99
N HIS A 515 25.45 -1.33 -3.05
CA HIS A 515 25.19 -1.10 -1.62
C HIS A 515 26.46 -0.66 -0.87
N LEU A 516 26.31 0.13 0.18
CA LEU A 516 27.38 0.57 1.06
C LEU A 516 27.13 0.05 2.49
N LYS A 517 28.12 -0.61 3.07
CA LYS A 517 28.16 -0.90 4.51
C LYS A 517 29.19 0.02 5.15
N LEU A 518 28.84 0.64 6.27
CA LEU A 518 29.75 1.46 7.04
C LEU A 518 29.59 1.26 8.54
N SER A 519 30.60 1.67 9.30
CA SER A 519 30.60 1.75 10.75
C SER A 519 30.94 3.16 11.18
N PHE A 520 30.19 3.70 12.13
CA PHE A 520 30.33 5.08 12.58
C PHE A 520 30.20 5.19 14.11
N GLY A 521 30.67 6.31 14.66
CA GLY A 521 30.58 6.60 16.09
C GLY A 521 30.81 8.08 16.39
N ASP A 522 30.48 8.47 17.62
CA ASP A 522 30.63 9.84 18.15
C ASP A 522 31.98 10.11 18.84
N GLY A 523 32.82 9.09 18.98
CA GLY A 523 34.08 9.19 19.73
C GLY A 523 33.97 8.85 21.21
N LEU A 524 32.77 8.55 21.72
CA LEU A 524 32.53 8.19 23.13
C LEU A 524 32.59 6.67 23.38
N GLY A 525 33.04 5.89 22.40
CA GLY A 525 33.30 4.44 22.52
C GLY A 525 32.25 3.56 21.86
N THR A 526 31.01 4.03 21.64
CA THR A 526 29.99 3.23 20.97
C THR A 526 30.12 3.36 19.45
N ARG A 527 30.07 2.21 18.76
CA ARG A 527 30.04 2.14 17.30
C ARG A 527 28.76 1.45 16.83
N LEU A 528 28.16 2.02 15.79
CA LEU A 528 27.02 1.44 15.09
C LEU A 528 27.40 1.05 13.67
N GLU A 529 26.77 -0.02 13.18
CA GLU A 529 26.83 -0.36 11.76
C GLU A 529 25.69 0.34 11.02
N ALA A 530 25.95 0.70 9.77
CA ALA A 530 24.92 1.18 8.86
C ALA A 530 25.03 0.47 7.51
N ILE A 531 23.87 0.30 6.88
CA ILE A 531 23.74 -0.19 5.52
C ILE A 531 22.92 0.79 4.68
N MET A 532 23.39 1.10 3.48
CA MET A 532 22.67 1.90 2.50
C MET A 532 22.49 1.10 1.22
N PHE A 533 21.24 0.79 0.88
CA PHE A 533 20.89 0.12 -0.36
C PHE A 533 20.85 1.14 -1.51
N GLY A 534 21.38 0.77 -2.68
CA GLY A 534 21.43 1.67 -3.83
C GLY A 534 22.33 2.92 -3.62
N ALA A 535 23.31 2.84 -2.73
CA ALA A 535 24.19 3.96 -2.40
C ALA A 535 24.96 4.51 -3.61
N TYR A 536 25.31 3.61 -4.54
CA TYR A 536 26.09 3.95 -5.75
C TYR A 536 25.21 4.33 -6.95
N ASP A 537 23.88 4.25 -6.78
CA ASP A 537 22.94 4.85 -7.73
C ASP A 537 22.82 6.38 -7.51
N THR A 538 23.49 6.90 -6.47
CA THR A 538 23.53 8.32 -6.07
C THR A 538 24.95 8.75 -5.74
N ALA A 539 25.16 10.05 -5.51
CA ALA A 539 26.44 10.59 -5.06
C ALA A 539 26.83 10.16 -3.61
N LEU A 540 25.88 9.62 -2.83
CA LEU A 540 26.10 9.27 -1.43
C LEU A 540 27.14 8.15 -1.24
N GLY A 541 27.06 7.08 -2.01
CA GLY A 541 27.99 5.95 -1.91
C GLY A 541 29.46 6.35 -2.07
N PRO A 542 29.83 6.93 -3.21
CA PRO A 542 31.22 7.37 -3.45
C PRO A 542 31.74 8.36 -2.41
N VAL A 543 30.92 9.33 -1.99
CA VAL A 543 31.33 10.37 -1.02
C VAL A 543 31.57 9.76 0.37
N LEU A 544 30.67 8.89 0.82
CA LEU A 544 30.81 8.25 2.14
C LEU A 544 31.92 7.19 2.16
N GLU A 545 32.16 6.49 1.05
CA GLU A 545 33.27 5.55 0.94
C GLU A 545 34.63 6.29 1.00
N ALA A 546 34.71 7.43 0.30
CA ALA A 546 35.91 8.27 0.26
C ALA A 546 35.94 9.32 1.41
N HIS A 547 35.34 9.02 2.57
CA HIS A 547 35.13 9.98 3.68
C HIS A 547 36.40 10.71 4.17
N GLY A 548 37.60 10.15 4.00
CA GLY A 548 38.86 10.82 4.29
C GLY A 548 39.03 11.33 5.73
N GLY A 549 38.28 10.75 6.70
CA GLY A 549 38.25 11.23 8.08
C GLY A 549 37.30 12.39 8.35
N ALA A 550 36.55 12.86 7.35
CA ALA A 550 35.53 13.89 7.53
C ALA A 550 34.39 13.38 8.44
N ARG A 551 33.75 14.34 9.13
CA ARG A 551 32.60 14.06 9.98
C ARG A 551 31.31 14.34 9.21
N PHE A 552 30.27 13.58 9.54
CA PHE A 552 29.00 13.65 8.85
C PHE A 552 27.83 13.69 9.85
N HIS A 553 26.72 14.26 9.41
CA HIS A 553 25.41 13.96 9.93
C HIS A 553 24.84 12.80 9.12
N LEU A 554 24.40 11.72 9.78
CA LEU A 554 23.78 10.55 9.14
C LEU A 554 22.31 10.48 9.52
N ALA A 555 21.44 10.13 8.59
CA ALA A 555 20.00 10.02 8.82
C ALA A 555 19.43 8.73 8.24
N GLY A 556 18.56 8.07 9.02
CA GLY A 556 17.93 6.82 8.59
C GLY A 556 17.04 6.20 9.65
N ARG A 557 16.70 4.95 9.43
CA ARG A 557 15.86 4.14 10.33
C ARG A 557 16.71 3.15 11.10
N LEU A 558 16.34 2.92 12.34
CA LEU A 558 16.99 1.87 13.15
C LEU A 558 16.29 0.53 12.90
N GLU A 559 17.10 -0.51 12.75
CA GLU A 559 16.65 -1.89 12.56
C GLU A 559 17.43 -2.83 13.49
N ILE A 560 16.80 -3.93 13.91
CA ILE A 560 17.47 -5.01 14.62
C ILE A 560 17.97 -6.01 13.58
N ASN A 561 19.29 -6.10 13.43
CA ASN A 561 19.92 -7.13 12.62
C ASN A 561 20.04 -8.42 13.47
N ARG A 562 19.44 -9.51 12.98
CA ARG A 562 19.47 -10.83 13.60
C ARG A 562 20.29 -11.77 12.74
N TRP A 563 21.52 -12.06 13.18
CA TRP A 563 22.42 -12.95 12.47
C TRP A 563 23.11 -13.92 13.43
N GLY A 564 23.08 -15.23 13.11
CA GLY A 564 23.77 -16.25 13.90
C GLY A 564 23.32 -16.30 15.37
N GLY A 565 22.05 -16.03 15.67
CA GLY A 565 21.50 -15.99 17.03
C GLY A 565 21.86 -14.73 17.84
N ARG A 566 22.60 -13.79 17.25
CA ARG A 566 22.91 -12.49 17.87
C ARG A 566 22.01 -11.39 17.33
N GLN A 567 21.68 -10.44 18.20
CA GLN A 567 20.98 -9.23 17.83
C GLN A 567 21.92 -8.04 17.92
N SER A 568 21.92 -7.19 16.91
CA SER A 568 22.67 -5.93 16.89
C SER A 568 21.82 -4.82 16.27
N VAL A 569 22.09 -3.60 16.69
CA VAL A 569 21.44 -2.43 16.08
C VAL A 569 22.16 -2.07 14.79
N GLN A 570 21.40 -1.81 13.75
CA GLN A 570 21.89 -1.33 12.47
C GLN A 570 21.08 -0.10 12.03
N LEU A 571 21.76 0.92 11.49
CA LEU A 571 21.12 2.03 10.83
C LEU A 571 20.90 1.68 9.36
N ARG A 572 19.66 1.65 8.90
CA ARG A 572 19.34 1.71 7.49
C ARG A 572 19.50 3.15 7.05
N LEU A 573 20.67 3.47 6.51
CA LEU A 573 21.04 4.82 6.11
C LEU A 573 20.24 5.26 4.88
N GLU A 574 19.61 6.42 4.96
CA GLU A 574 18.80 7.00 3.88
C GLU A 574 19.40 8.30 3.33
N ASP A 575 20.19 9.00 4.14
CA ASP A 575 20.78 10.28 3.73
C ASP A 575 21.97 10.67 4.63
N ALA A 576 22.81 11.56 4.13
CA ALA A 576 23.94 12.11 4.86
C ALA A 576 24.19 13.55 4.47
N ALA A 577 24.81 14.30 5.38
CA ALA A 577 25.31 15.66 5.11
C ALA A 577 26.68 15.85 5.79
N PRO A 578 27.61 16.62 5.23
CA PRO A 578 28.84 17.01 5.93
C PRO A 578 28.49 17.73 7.23
N ALA A 579 29.14 17.36 8.33
CA ALA A 579 29.11 18.18 9.53
C ALA A 579 30.03 19.38 9.30
N LEU A 580 29.42 20.55 9.09
CA LEU A 580 30.18 21.79 9.02
C LEU A 580 30.75 22.07 10.40
N GLY A 581 32.07 22.05 10.54
CA GLY A 581 32.78 22.34 11.77
C GLY A 581 32.64 23.78 12.20
#